data_1b6f394dc108ed66d90a1147d5856ba4
#
_entry.id   1b6f394dc108ed66d90a1147d5856ba4
#
_cell.length_a   1.000
_cell.length_b   1.000
_cell.length_c   1.000
_cell.angle_alpha   90.00
_cell.angle_beta   90.00
_cell.angle_gamma   90.00
#
_symmetry.space_group_name_H-M   'P 1'
#
loop_
_entity.id
_entity.type
_entity.pdbx_description
1 polymer ?
#
loop_
_entity_poly.entity_id
_entity_poly.type
_entity_poly.pdbx_seq_one_letter_code
_entity_poly.pdbx_strand_id
1 'polypeptide(L)'
;MSLINQLNATTEYFWLNTEPEDILNKASALLWKLMGNARINDNWEVKPHEIIDGGKMIKVPLEYAASNSGPYGATTVINQSKVSIVDAARFRWAGVYGSNTLNLDDLTQNTGDEAIISLTKQYMKSIIKAARVKMAADVIAAAASADNINGLGDLFNATTSTEYGSIDTDEMADWKANVITTAEAISFEVLQKVFREPNMGDVADMLPNFIVTTATLRDGYERSLHPQQRYTDTKAVEAGWQNITHKGAPIVADTGVSTGTLYALNLNFLSLRSHKDYNFTAPKWVTKEVLGQPDVMTADTRWRGNLVCSNRKMHCAHTNLTEPV
;
A
#
# COMPACT_ATOMS: atom_id res chain seq x y z
N MET A 1 -14.84 -7.93 -25.17
CA MET A 1 -16.17 -7.38 -25.53
C MET A 1 -15.96 -6.36 -26.63
N SER A 2 -16.74 -6.41 -27.71
CA SER A 2 -16.63 -5.42 -28.78
C SER A 2 -17.22 -4.09 -28.32
N LEU A 3 -16.76 -2.99 -28.91
CA LEU A 3 -17.25 -1.63 -28.67
C LEU A 3 -18.79 -1.54 -28.81
N ILE A 4 -19.33 -2.27 -29.79
CA ILE A 4 -20.77 -2.40 -30.05
C ILE A 4 -21.52 -2.95 -28.84
N ASN A 5 -20.95 -3.91 -28.11
CA ASN A 5 -21.59 -4.47 -26.92
C ASN A 5 -21.58 -3.48 -25.73
N GLN A 6 -20.60 -2.60 -25.66
CA GLN A 6 -20.55 -1.55 -24.64
C GLN A 6 -21.59 -0.45 -24.93
N LEU A 7 -21.71 -0.05 -26.19
CA LEU A 7 -22.72 0.90 -26.65
C LEU A 7 -24.14 0.35 -26.44
N ASN A 8 -24.40 -0.89 -26.80
CA ASN A 8 -25.71 -1.52 -26.58
C ASN A 8 -26.09 -1.65 -25.10
N ALA A 9 -25.10 -1.75 -24.22
CA ALA A 9 -25.33 -1.77 -22.77
C ALA A 9 -25.63 -0.38 -22.19
N THR A 10 -25.28 0.69 -22.90
CA THR A 10 -25.43 2.08 -22.45
C THR A 10 -26.60 2.82 -23.09
N THR A 11 -27.14 2.28 -24.20
CA THR A 11 -28.27 2.85 -24.94
C THR A 11 -29.53 1.99 -24.77
N GLU A 12 -30.66 2.52 -25.08
CA GLU A 12 -32.05 2.07 -25.21
C GLU A 12 -32.55 0.80 -24.48
N TYR A 13 -31.71 -0.20 -24.24
CA TYR A 13 -32.15 -1.48 -23.68
C TYR A 13 -32.10 -1.58 -22.16
N PHE A 14 -31.44 -0.65 -21.47
CA PHE A 14 -31.36 -0.66 -20.02
C PHE A 14 -32.17 0.48 -19.40
N TRP A 15 -33.40 0.20 -19.08
CA TRP A 15 -34.36 1.06 -18.38
C TRP A 15 -33.97 1.38 -16.92
N LEU A 16 -32.74 1.25 -16.55
CA LEU A 16 -32.30 1.48 -15.17
C LEU A 16 -31.42 2.70 -15.14
N ASN A 17 -31.87 3.75 -14.46
CA ASN A 17 -31.08 4.90 -13.98
C ASN A 17 -29.96 4.46 -13.01
N THR A 18 -29.47 3.24 -13.14
CA THR A 18 -28.44 2.63 -12.30
C THR A 18 -27.12 2.68 -13.02
N GLU A 19 -26.11 3.14 -12.31
CA GLU A 19 -24.72 3.02 -12.78
C GLU A 19 -24.39 1.53 -12.99
N PRO A 20 -23.63 1.18 -14.05
CA PRO A 20 -23.24 -0.21 -14.28
C PRO A 20 -22.48 -0.76 -13.08
N GLU A 21 -22.82 -1.97 -12.68
CA GLU A 21 -22.17 -2.63 -11.55
C GLU A 21 -20.69 -2.87 -11.84
N ASP A 22 -19.90 -2.63 -10.84
CA ASP A 22 -18.46 -2.79 -10.90
C ASP A 22 -18.03 -4.21 -10.58
N ILE A 23 -17.94 -5.07 -11.61
CA ILE A 23 -17.50 -6.45 -11.49
C ILE A 23 -15.99 -6.58 -11.24
N LEU A 24 -15.21 -5.54 -11.56
CA LEU A 24 -13.75 -5.55 -11.50
C LEU A 24 -13.21 -4.88 -10.22
N ASN A 25 -14.07 -4.62 -9.25
CA ASN A 25 -13.65 -3.93 -8.03
C ASN A 25 -12.74 -4.82 -7.17
N LYS A 26 -11.45 -4.50 -7.19
CA LYS A 26 -10.45 -5.06 -6.27
C LYS A 26 -10.13 -4.01 -5.24
N ALA A 27 -10.86 -4.02 -4.15
CA ALA A 27 -10.55 -3.17 -3.02
C ALA A 27 -9.32 -3.71 -2.28
N SER A 28 -8.29 -2.88 -2.12
CA SER A 28 -7.16 -3.18 -1.25
C SER A 28 -7.37 -2.49 0.10
N ALA A 29 -7.44 -3.29 1.14
CA ALA A 29 -7.58 -2.80 2.50
C ALA A 29 -6.34 -2.03 2.98
N LEU A 30 -5.16 -2.48 2.55
CA LEU A 30 -3.90 -1.80 2.84
C LEU A 30 -3.86 -0.42 2.19
N LEU A 31 -4.18 -0.32 0.89
CA LEU A 31 -4.20 0.96 0.19
C LEU A 31 -5.23 1.92 0.81
N TRP A 32 -6.41 1.41 1.16
CA TRP A 32 -7.43 2.21 1.83
C TRP A 32 -6.92 2.78 3.16
N LYS A 33 -6.22 1.96 3.96
CA LYS A 33 -5.64 2.40 5.23
C LYS A 33 -4.52 3.42 5.06
N LEU A 34 -3.67 3.26 4.04
CA LEU A 34 -2.57 4.18 3.73
C LEU A 34 -3.07 5.51 3.14
N MET A 35 -4.13 5.50 2.33
CA MET A 35 -4.69 6.71 1.72
C MET A 35 -5.83 7.32 2.53
N GLY A 36 -6.47 6.54 3.39
CA GLY A 36 -7.57 7.00 4.25
C GLY A 36 -7.08 8.10 5.18
N ASN A 37 -7.91 9.14 5.35
CA ASN A 37 -7.73 10.13 6.40
C ASN A 37 -7.79 9.41 7.75
N ALA A 38 -6.67 8.98 8.24
CA ALA A 38 -6.56 8.55 9.63
C ALA A 38 -6.68 9.77 10.54
N ARG A 39 -7.87 10.36 10.60
CA ARG A 39 -8.28 11.21 11.72
C ARG A 39 -8.50 10.28 12.91
N ILE A 40 -7.45 9.80 13.49
CA ILE A 40 -7.48 9.12 14.77
C ILE A 40 -6.56 9.92 15.68
N ASN A 41 -7.20 10.74 16.51
CA ASN A 41 -6.69 11.48 17.66
C ASN A 41 -5.72 12.65 17.38
N ASP A 42 -6.07 13.79 17.95
CA ASP A 42 -5.46 15.11 17.85
C ASP A 42 -4.03 15.24 18.45
N ASN A 43 -3.34 14.17 18.79
CA ASN A 43 -2.00 14.21 19.36
C ASN A 43 -1.07 13.19 18.71
N TRP A 44 -0.08 13.70 17.94
CA TRP A 44 1.02 12.95 17.28
C TRP A 44 0.55 12.07 16.10
N GLU A 45 0.05 12.69 15.07
CA GLU A 45 -0.31 12.05 13.84
C GLU A 45 0.92 11.73 12.99
N VAL A 46 1.32 10.48 12.98
CA VAL A 46 2.04 9.94 11.82
C VAL A 46 1.00 9.82 10.72
N LYS A 47 1.02 10.73 9.77
CA LYS A 47 0.12 10.69 8.61
C LYS A 47 0.58 9.57 7.70
N PRO A 48 -0.20 8.50 7.51
CA PRO A 48 0.17 7.42 6.58
C PRO A 48 0.23 7.90 5.13
N HIS A 49 -0.35 9.06 4.84
CA HIS A 49 -0.27 9.74 3.54
C HIS A 49 0.29 11.15 3.73
N GLU A 50 1.45 11.41 3.14
CA GLU A 50 2.14 12.70 3.17
C GLU A 50 2.25 13.28 1.77
N ILE A 51 1.91 14.56 1.62
CA ILE A 51 2.02 15.30 0.36
C ILE A 51 3.31 16.13 0.38
N ILE A 52 4.15 15.97 -0.64
CA ILE A 52 5.43 16.64 -0.77
C ILE A 52 5.41 17.56 -1.99
N ASP A 53 5.98 18.75 -1.86
CA ASP A 53 6.00 19.75 -2.93
C ASP A 53 6.95 19.42 -4.10
N GLY A 54 7.89 18.47 -3.92
CA GLY A 54 8.80 18.06 -4.98
C GLY A 54 10.19 17.64 -4.46
N GLY A 55 11.19 17.79 -5.32
CA GLY A 55 12.56 17.39 -5.08
C GLY A 55 13.01 16.28 -6.04
N LYS A 56 14.31 16.07 -6.18
CA LYS A 56 14.88 15.03 -7.06
C LYS A 56 14.55 13.62 -6.57
N MET A 57 14.52 13.45 -5.25
CA MET A 57 14.23 12.19 -4.56
C MET A 57 13.46 12.47 -3.27
N ILE A 58 12.68 11.51 -2.81
CA ILE A 58 12.04 11.53 -1.50
C ILE A 58 13.09 11.13 -0.47
N LYS A 59 13.40 12.01 0.48
CA LYS A 59 14.41 11.76 1.53
C LYS A 59 13.74 11.55 2.87
N VAL A 60 14.22 10.56 3.62
CA VAL A 60 13.81 10.26 4.99
C VAL A 60 15.06 10.30 5.86
N PRO A 61 15.19 11.26 6.77
CA PRO A 61 16.30 11.28 7.69
C PRO A 61 16.23 10.10 8.65
N LEU A 62 17.36 9.43 8.85
CA LEU A 62 17.51 8.28 9.73
C LEU A 62 18.67 8.51 10.67
N GLU A 63 18.46 8.18 11.94
CA GLU A 63 19.52 8.07 12.93
C GLU A 63 19.94 6.59 13.00
N TYR A 64 21.20 6.29 12.66
CA TYR A 64 21.70 4.93 12.54
C TYR A 64 22.80 4.58 13.55
N ALA A 65 23.35 5.53 14.24
CA ALA A 65 24.39 5.31 15.23
C ALA A 65 24.15 6.14 16.49
N ALA A 66 24.50 5.58 17.63
CA ALA A 66 24.51 6.31 18.87
C ALA A 66 25.82 7.09 19.06
N SER A 67 25.77 8.19 19.78
CA SER A 67 26.96 8.93 20.21
C SER A 67 27.82 8.08 21.16
N ASN A 68 29.09 8.43 21.26
CA ASN A 68 30.00 7.79 22.20
C ASN A 68 29.42 7.88 23.63
N SER A 69 29.34 6.74 24.29
CA SER A 69 28.89 6.62 25.67
C SER A 69 29.76 5.61 26.43
N GLY A 70 29.93 5.85 27.72
CA GLY A 70 30.72 4.96 28.57
C GLY A 70 30.63 5.35 30.03
N PRO A 71 31.10 4.48 30.94
CA PRO A 71 31.15 4.79 32.35
C PRO A 71 32.20 5.91 32.59
N TYR A 72 31.91 6.78 33.53
CA TYR A 72 32.76 7.89 33.90
C TYR A 72 33.23 7.79 35.36
N GLY A 73 34.52 7.96 35.56
CA GLY A 73 35.17 8.00 36.85
C GLY A 73 36.25 9.10 36.91
N ALA A 74 36.83 9.37 38.07
CA ALA A 74 37.76 10.47 38.26
C ALA A 74 39.00 10.48 37.35
N THR A 75 39.38 9.29 36.82
CA THR A 75 40.56 9.12 35.96
C THR A 75 40.17 8.69 34.52
N THR A 76 38.89 8.69 34.19
CA THR A 76 38.42 8.23 32.88
C THR A 76 38.66 9.27 31.81
N VAL A 77 39.34 8.90 30.73
CA VAL A 77 39.46 9.72 29.51
C VAL A 77 38.21 9.54 28.68
N ILE A 78 37.43 10.61 28.52
CA ILE A 78 36.20 10.57 27.72
C ILE A 78 36.57 10.46 26.22
N ASN A 79 35.95 9.51 25.53
CA ASN A 79 36.09 9.39 24.08
C ASN A 79 35.33 10.55 23.40
N GLN A 80 36.10 11.45 22.77
CA GLN A 80 35.55 12.61 22.02
C GLN A 80 35.63 12.46 20.51
N SER A 81 35.81 11.23 20.00
CA SER A 81 35.83 10.98 18.56
C SER A 81 34.50 11.35 17.92
N LYS A 82 34.56 11.99 16.75
CA LYS A 82 33.35 12.30 15.96
C LYS A 82 32.70 11.02 15.43
N VAL A 83 31.43 10.81 15.75
CA VAL A 83 30.60 9.74 15.18
C VAL A 83 29.61 10.38 14.21
N SER A 84 29.47 9.81 13.01
CA SER A 84 28.38 10.18 12.09
C SER A 84 27.11 9.49 12.55
N ILE A 85 26.08 10.25 12.88
CA ILE A 85 24.87 9.74 13.54
C ILE A 85 23.68 9.69 12.57
N VAL A 86 23.63 10.62 11.60
CA VAL A 86 22.47 10.82 10.73
C VAL A 86 22.84 10.58 9.27
N ASP A 87 22.05 9.79 8.59
CA ASP A 87 21.99 9.67 7.14
C ASP A 87 20.53 9.75 6.67
N ALA A 88 20.28 9.64 5.36
CA ALA A 88 18.94 9.71 4.81
C ALA A 88 18.70 8.57 3.82
N ALA A 89 17.64 7.82 4.05
CA ALA A 89 17.11 6.94 3.01
C ALA A 89 16.53 7.78 1.86
N ARG A 90 16.79 7.34 0.63
CA ARG A 90 16.42 8.03 -0.60
C ARG A 90 15.59 7.14 -1.48
N PHE A 91 14.37 7.61 -1.79
CA PHE A 91 13.43 6.89 -2.64
C PHE A 91 13.20 7.67 -3.93
N ARG A 92 13.08 6.96 -5.04
CA ARG A 92 12.76 7.55 -6.35
C ARG A 92 11.28 7.91 -6.42
N TRP A 93 10.95 8.84 -7.31
CA TRP A 93 9.58 9.13 -7.68
C TRP A 93 9.08 8.05 -8.64
N ALA A 94 8.19 7.18 -8.17
CA ALA A 94 7.45 6.24 -8.98
C ALA A 94 6.17 6.86 -9.51
N GLY A 95 5.56 6.27 -10.52
CA GLY A 95 4.34 6.79 -11.13
C GLY A 95 3.33 5.70 -11.46
N VAL A 96 2.06 6.03 -11.26
CA VAL A 96 0.94 5.21 -11.73
C VAL A 96 0.05 6.08 -12.59
N TYR A 97 -0.41 5.54 -13.70
CA TYR A 97 -1.36 6.21 -14.57
C TYR A 97 -2.56 5.32 -14.87
N GLY A 98 -3.67 5.95 -15.16
CA GLY A 98 -4.82 5.35 -15.81
C GLY A 98 -5.14 6.15 -17.06
N SER A 99 -5.39 5.51 -18.18
CA SER A 99 -5.73 6.18 -19.42
C SER A 99 -6.82 5.42 -20.17
N ASN A 100 -7.63 6.15 -20.92
CA ASN A 100 -8.58 5.56 -21.84
C ASN A 100 -8.74 6.46 -23.06
N THR A 101 -9.19 5.86 -24.15
CA THR A 101 -9.39 6.50 -25.44
C THR A 101 -10.84 6.35 -25.85
N LEU A 102 -11.43 7.41 -26.38
CA LEU A 102 -12.81 7.46 -26.84
C LEU A 102 -12.82 7.95 -28.29
N ASN A 103 -13.59 7.29 -29.15
CA ASN A 103 -13.81 7.73 -30.51
C ASN A 103 -15.01 8.68 -30.56
N LEU A 104 -14.95 9.66 -31.46
CA LEU A 104 -16.01 10.66 -31.64
C LEU A 104 -17.31 9.99 -32.13
N ASP A 105 -17.19 8.92 -32.94
CA ASP A 105 -18.33 8.16 -33.43
C ASP A 105 -19.14 7.54 -32.28
N ASP A 106 -18.46 7.03 -31.23
CA ASP A 106 -19.12 6.47 -30.04
C ASP A 106 -19.88 7.54 -29.27
N LEU A 107 -19.37 8.76 -29.27
CA LEU A 107 -20.00 9.92 -28.62
C LEU A 107 -21.24 10.39 -29.40
N THR A 108 -21.16 10.41 -30.71
CA THR A 108 -22.28 10.83 -31.57
C THR A 108 -23.45 9.85 -31.51
N GLN A 109 -23.16 8.54 -31.41
CA GLN A 109 -24.16 7.48 -31.25
C GLN A 109 -24.81 7.49 -29.87
N ASN A 110 -24.14 7.97 -28.84
CA ASN A 110 -24.64 8.07 -27.47
C ASN A 110 -25.09 9.49 -27.13
N THR A 111 -25.86 10.11 -28.01
CA THR A 111 -26.43 11.46 -27.80
C THR A 111 -27.95 11.44 -27.93
N GLY A 112 -28.62 12.41 -27.31
CA GLY A 112 -30.06 12.58 -27.34
C GLY A 112 -30.80 11.94 -26.15
N ASP A 113 -32.13 11.88 -26.27
CA ASP A 113 -33.01 11.37 -25.19
C ASP A 113 -32.84 9.87 -24.92
N GLU A 114 -32.20 9.14 -25.83
CA GLU A 114 -31.94 7.71 -25.73
C GLU A 114 -30.62 7.36 -25.00
N ALA A 115 -29.81 8.36 -24.69
CA ALA A 115 -28.57 8.17 -23.93
C ALA A 115 -28.89 8.00 -22.43
N ILE A 116 -28.94 6.76 -21.98
CA ILE A 116 -29.28 6.41 -20.57
C ILE A 116 -28.14 6.73 -19.63
N ILE A 117 -26.89 6.59 -20.07
CA ILE A 117 -25.71 6.82 -19.24
C ILE A 117 -24.74 7.74 -19.99
N SER A 118 -24.18 8.75 -19.30
CA SER A 118 -23.09 9.54 -19.85
C SER A 118 -21.84 8.68 -20.01
N LEU A 119 -21.56 8.24 -21.24
CA LEU A 119 -20.41 7.43 -21.59
C LEU A 119 -19.09 8.09 -21.13
N THR A 120 -18.96 9.39 -21.34
CA THR A 120 -17.79 10.18 -20.92
C THR A 120 -17.55 10.10 -19.43
N LYS A 121 -18.61 10.21 -18.60
CA LYS A 121 -18.52 10.12 -17.14
C LYS A 121 -18.10 8.74 -16.69
N GLN A 122 -18.62 7.69 -17.33
CA GLN A 122 -18.28 6.32 -17.03
C GLN A 122 -16.81 5.99 -17.38
N TYR A 123 -16.33 6.48 -18.52
CA TYR A 123 -14.92 6.34 -18.89
C TYR A 123 -13.98 7.06 -17.90
N MET A 124 -14.34 8.27 -17.44
CA MET A 124 -13.55 8.98 -16.43
C MET A 124 -13.48 8.20 -15.10
N LYS A 125 -14.59 7.62 -14.64
CA LYS A 125 -14.60 6.76 -13.45
C LYS A 125 -13.71 5.53 -13.63
N SER A 126 -13.78 4.90 -14.80
CA SER A 126 -12.95 3.72 -15.14
C SER A 126 -11.45 4.04 -15.14
N ILE A 127 -11.05 5.20 -15.65
CA ILE A 127 -9.65 5.66 -15.66
C ILE A 127 -9.10 5.78 -14.23
N ILE A 128 -9.83 6.46 -13.35
CA ILE A 128 -9.43 6.64 -11.95
C ILE A 128 -9.36 5.30 -11.23
N LYS A 129 -10.35 4.42 -11.47
CA LYS A 129 -10.39 3.08 -10.91
C LYS A 129 -9.19 2.24 -11.35
N ALA A 130 -8.87 2.23 -12.65
CA ALA A 130 -7.73 1.49 -13.18
C ALA A 130 -6.41 1.92 -12.53
N ALA A 131 -6.20 3.23 -12.35
CA ALA A 131 -5.03 3.76 -11.64
C ALA A 131 -4.98 3.29 -10.17
N ARG A 132 -6.11 3.29 -9.46
CA ARG A 132 -6.18 2.80 -8.07
C ARG A 132 -5.90 1.30 -7.95
N VAL A 133 -6.46 0.49 -8.84
CA VAL A 133 -6.22 -0.96 -8.86
C VAL A 133 -4.75 -1.28 -9.11
N LYS A 134 -4.12 -0.58 -10.07
CA LYS A 134 -2.68 -0.72 -10.33
C LYS A 134 -1.85 -0.32 -9.11
N MET A 135 -2.16 0.82 -8.51
CA MET A 135 -1.48 1.29 -7.30
C MET A 135 -1.61 0.30 -6.14
N ALA A 136 -2.80 -0.30 -5.93
CA ALA A 136 -3.03 -1.31 -4.91
C ALA A 136 -2.14 -2.54 -5.11
N ALA A 137 -2.00 -2.99 -6.35
CA ALA A 137 -1.12 -4.11 -6.68
C ALA A 137 0.36 -3.75 -6.45
N ASP A 138 0.80 -2.56 -6.87
CA ASP A 138 2.20 -2.13 -6.76
C ASP A 138 2.62 -1.89 -5.30
N VAL A 139 1.73 -1.44 -4.43
CA VAL A 139 2.01 -1.25 -2.99
C VAL A 139 2.32 -2.58 -2.29
N ILE A 140 1.75 -3.68 -2.74
CA ILE A 140 1.98 -5.01 -2.14
C ILE A 140 3.14 -5.75 -2.81
N ALA A 141 3.26 -5.64 -4.13
CA ALA A 141 4.29 -6.33 -4.90
C ALA A 141 5.70 -5.74 -4.67
N ALA A 142 6.71 -6.44 -5.15
CA ALA A 142 8.03 -5.86 -5.35
C ALA A 142 8.05 -5.04 -6.65
N ALA A 143 8.85 -3.99 -6.69
CA ALA A 143 8.99 -3.15 -7.87
C ALA A 143 9.67 -3.93 -9.01
N ALA A 144 8.96 -4.09 -10.13
CA ALA A 144 9.51 -4.75 -11.31
C ALA A 144 10.49 -3.84 -12.08
N SER A 145 10.39 -2.52 -11.91
CA SER A 145 11.27 -1.53 -12.55
C SER A 145 11.43 -0.27 -11.69
N ALA A 146 12.32 0.61 -12.11
CA ALA A 146 12.55 1.89 -11.43
C ALA A 146 11.31 2.82 -11.40
N ASP A 147 10.36 2.62 -12.29
CA ASP A 147 9.14 3.43 -12.40
C ASP A 147 8.01 2.93 -11.51
N ASN A 148 8.12 1.69 -10.99
CA ASN A 148 7.13 1.12 -10.07
C ASN A 148 7.34 1.62 -8.63
N ILE A 149 6.25 1.60 -7.86
CA ILE A 149 6.28 1.88 -6.42
C ILE A 149 7.12 0.81 -5.72
N ASN A 150 7.98 1.20 -4.78
CA ASN A 150 8.65 0.28 -3.89
C ASN A 150 7.62 -0.28 -2.90
N GLY A 151 7.06 -1.45 -3.24
CA GLY A 151 6.02 -2.07 -2.42
C GLY A 151 6.54 -2.85 -1.22
N LEU A 152 5.62 -3.57 -0.56
CA LEU A 152 5.98 -4.44 0.56
C LEU A 152 6.99 -5.53 0.15
N GLY A 153 6.92 -6.01 -1.11
CA GLY A 153 7.90 -6.97 -1.60
C GLY A 153 9.35 -6.46 -1.54
N ASP A 154 9.59 -5.17 -1.82
CA ASP A 154 10.92 -4.57 -1.68
C ASP A 154 11.28 -4.31 -0.22
N LEU A 155 10.29 -3.89 0.59
CA LEU A 155 10.47 -3.67 2.02
C LEU A 155 10.97 -4.94 2.72
N PHE A 156 10.44 -6.11 2.35
CA PHE A 156 10.74 -7.39 2.96
C PHE A 156 11.70 -8.26 2.12
N ASN A 157 12.37 -7.68 1.14
CA ASN A 157 13.34 -8.45 0.39
C ASN A 157 14.45 -8.94 1.33
N ALA A 158 14.50 -10.26 1.51
CA ALA A 158 15.43 -10.93 2.44
C ALA A 158 16.78 -11.25 1.82
N THR A 159 16.97 -11.00 0.52
CA THR A 159 18.25 -11.25 -0.13
C THR A 159 19.29 -10.27 0.38
N THR A 160 20.42 -10.81 0.78
CA THR A 160 21.65 -10.07 1.08
C THR A 160 22.02 -9.18 -0.10
N SER A 161 22.53 -7.98 0.15
CA SER A 161 22.95 -6.99 -0.84
C SER A 161 21.83 -6.29 -1.64
N THR A 162 20.62 -6.22 -1.14
CA THR A 162 19.58 -5.38 -1.75
C THR A 162 19.53 -4.00 -1.12
N GLU A 163 19.73 -2.99 -1.97
CA GLU A 163 19.52 -1.61 -1.56
C GLU A 163 18.03 -1.35 -1.34
N TYR A 164 17.67 -0.84 -0.18
CA TYR A 164 16.36 -0.27 0.07
C TYR A 164 16.53 1.18 0.54
N GLY A 165 15.93 2.10 -0.18
CA GLY A 165 16.12 3.53 0.08
C GLY A 165 17.56 4.00 -0.16
N SER A 166 18.29 3.41 -1.10
CA SER A 166 19.70 3.67 -1.39
C SER A 166 20.66 3.40 -0.20
N ILE A 167 20.24 2.51 0.69
CA ILE A 167 21.07 2.01 1.81
C ILE A 167 21.25 0.51 1.62
N ASP A 168 22.50 0.06 1.63
CA ASP A 168 22.84 -1.36 1.57
C ASP A 168 22.59 -2.00 2.94
N THR A 169 21.84 -3.10 2.93
CA THR A 169 21.51 -3.84 4.15
C THR A 169 22.70 -4.65 4.69
N ASP A 170 23.71 -4.92 3.89
CA ASP A 170 24.95 -5.58 4.34
C ASP A 170 25.86 -4.62 5.10
N GLU A 171 25.89 -3.35 4.68
CA GLU A 171 26.66 -2.32 5.39
C GLU A 171 25.96 -1.87 6.67
N MET A 172 24.61 -1.92 6.70
CA MET A 172 23.80 -1.46 7.82
C MET A 172 22.81 -2.54 8.29
N ALA A 173 23.29 -3.43 9.18
CA ALA A 173 22.50 -4.55 9.71
C ALA A 173 21.18 -4.09 10.41
N ASP A 174 21.17 -2.89 10.97
CA ASP A 174 19.98 -2.31 11.61
C ASP A 174 18.92 -1.88 10.62
N TRP A 175 19.23 -1.79 9.32
CA TRP A 175 18.29 -1.51 8.25
C TRP A 175 17.62 -2.76 7.66
N LYS A 176 17.97 -3.95 8.15
CA LYS A 176 17.43 -5.22 7.65
C LYS A 176 15.98 -5.44 8.14
N ALA A 177 15.13 -5.89 7.23
CA ALA A 177 13.75 -6.27 7.59
C ALA A 177 13.70 -7.64 8.27
N ASN A 178 12.72 -7.84 9.14
CA ASN A 178 12.46 -9.14 9.75
C ASN A 178 11.62 -10.01 8.81
N VAL A 179 12.17 -11.13 8.38
CA VAL A 179 11.47 -12.09 7.50
C VAL A 179 11.63 -13.51 8.05
N ILE A 180 10.49 -14.16 8.31
CA ILE A 180 10.41 -15.55 8.72
C ILE A 180 10.06 -16.38 7.49
N THR A 181 10.90 -17.35 7.15
CA THR A 181 10.74 -18.23 5.97
C THR A 181 10.39 -19.67 6.30
N THR A 182 10.26 -20.00 7.60
CA THR A 182 9.97 -21.36 8.06
C THR A 182 8.55 -21.77 7.59
N ALA A 183 8.44 -22.98 7.02
CA ALA A 183 7.14 -23.52 6.65
C ALA A 183 6.38 -23.98 7.90
N GLU A 184 5.32 -23.27 8.25
CA GLU A 184 4.49 -23.54 9.46
C GLU A 184 3.00 -23.34 9.14
N ALA A 185 2.13 -24.08 9.82
CA ALA A 185 0.69 -23.83 9.77
C ALA A 185 0.36 -22.59 10.58
N ILE A 186 -0.55 -21.74 10.05
CA ILE A 186 -0.94 -20.53 10.77
C ILE A 186 -1.62 -20.90 12.10
N SER A 187 -1.13 -20.31 13.18
CA SER A 187 -1.63 -20.52 14.54
C SER A 187 -1.40 -19.29 15.41
N PHE A 188 -1.99 -19.29 16.60
CA PHE A 188 -1.76 -18.24 17.58
C PHE A 188 -0.27 -18.10 17.95
N GLU A 189 0.45 -19.22 18.08
CA GLU A 189 1.89 -19.23 18.41
C GLU A 189 2.75 -18.62 17.29
N VAL A 190 2.41 -18.90 16.03
CA VAL A 190 3.10 -18.33 14.88
C VAL A 190 2.92 -16.82 14.84
N LEU A 191 1.71 -16.31 15.09
CA LEU A 191 1.49 -14.87 15.20
C LEU A 191 2.25 -14.24 16.38
N GLN A 192 2.38 -14.95 17.50
CA GLN A 192 3.22 -14.48 18.60
C GLN A 192 4.71 -14.37 18.19
N LYS A 193 5.24 -15.32 17.38
CA LYS A 193 6.59 -15.20 16.83
C LYS A 193 6.72 -13.96 15.95
N VAL A 194 5.79 -13.78 15.01
CA VAL A 194 5.77 -12.62 14.10
C VAL A 194 5.76 -11.29 14.85
N PHE A 195 5.05 -11.21 15.98
CA PHE A 195 5.02 -10.01 16.83
C PHE A 195 6.23 -9.83 17.73
N ARG A 196 6.98 -10.89 17.98
CA ARG A 196 8.18 -10.85 18.81
C ARG A 196 9.40 -10.36 18.02
N GLU A 197 9.49 -10.65 16.73
CA GLU A 197 10.62 -10.23 15.88
C GLU A 197 10.81 -8.70 15.82
N PRO A 198 9.76 -7.87 15.64
CA PRO A 198 9.89 -6.42 15.64
C PRO A 198 10.10 -5.84 17.04
N ASN A 199 10.16 -6.65 18.07
CA ASN A 199 10.15 -6.18 19.46
C ASN A 199 11.50 -5.58 19.85
N MET A 200 11.57 -4.27 19.92
CA MET A 200 12.68 -3.49 20.50
C MET A 200 12.36 -3.02 21.93
N GLY A 201 11.53 -3.73 22.64
CA GLY A 201 11.00 -3.40 23.96
C GLY A 201 9.47 -3.44 23.98
N ASP A 202 8.88 -3.60 25.14
CA ASP A 202 7.43 -3.76 25.32
C ASP A 202 6.68 -2.41 25.25
N VAL A 203 7.04 -1.59 24.25
CA VAL A 203 6.43 -0.29 24.00
C VAL A 203 5.33 -0.48 22.95
N ALA A 204 4.10 -0.15 23.28
CA ALA A 204 2.93 -0.38 22.43
C ALA A 204 3.06 0.25 21.04
N ASP A 205 3.72 1.41 20.91
CA ASP A 205 3.91 2.09 19.63
C ASP A 205 4.92 1.42 18.69
N MET A 206 5.71 0.48 19.21
CA MET A 206 6.72 -0.26 18.44
C MET A 206 6.20 -1.59 17.92
N LEU A 207 5.06 -2.07 18.42
CA LEU A 207 4.46 -3.32 17.96
C LEU A 207 3.72 -3.11 16.62
N PRO A 208 3.62 -4.15 15.78
CA PRO A 208 2.77 -4.12 14.59
C PRO A 208 1.32 -3.78 14.97
N ASN A 209 0.72 -2.84 14.24
CA ASN A 209 -0.64 -2.37 14.47
C ASN A 209 -1.60 -2.74 13.33
N PHE A 210 -1.11 -3.37 12.28
CA PHE A 210 -1.91 -3.79 11.14
C PHE A 210 -1.36 -5.07 10.51
N ILE A 211 -2.21 -6.05 10.25
CA ILE A 211 -1.82 -7.33 9.65
C ILE A 211 -2.54 -7.50 8.33
N VAL A 212 -1.77 -7.80 7.27
CA VAL A 212 -2.31 -8.07 5.93
C VAL A 212 -1.91 -9.48 5.51
N THR A 213 -2.87 -10.27 5.07
CA THR A 213 -2.65 -11.64 4.64
C THR A 213 -3.66 -12.06 3.56
N THR A 214 -3.65 -13.32 3.17
CA THR A 214 -4.67 -13.89 2.26
C THR A 214 -5.94 -14.26 3.03
N ALA A 215 -7.07 -14.35 2.33
CA ALA A 215 -8.33 -14.77 2.95
C ALA A 215 -8.22 -16.18 3.56
N THR A 216 -7.54 -17.09 2.88
CA THR A 216 -7.34 -18.46 3.34
C THR A 216 -6.58 -18.54 4.65
N LEU A 217 -5.51 -17.75 4.82
CA LEU A 217 -4.75 -17.70 6.06
C LEU A 217 -5.53 -17.02 7.19
N ARG A 218 -6.30 -15.97 6.88
CA ARG A 218 -7.17 -15.34 7.87
C ARG A 218 -8.20 -16.33 8.41
N ASP A 219 -8.89 -17.07 7.52
CA ASP A 219 -9.90 -18.05 7.88
C ASP A 219 -9.27 -19.24 8.63
N GLY A 220 -8.02 -19.62 8.28
CA GLY A 220 -7.23 -20.59 8.99
C GLY A 220 -6.91 -20.17 10.43
N TYR A 221 -6.53 -18.90 10.61
CA TYR A 221 -6.31 -18.34 11.94
C TYR A 221 -7.59 -18.28 12.76
N GLU A 222 -8.71 -17.88 12.15
CA GLU A 222 -10.03 -17.91 12.81
C GLU A 222 -10.37 -19.31 13.32
N ARG A 223 -10.17 -20.35 12.50
CA ARG A 223 -10.35 -21.74 12.92
C ARG A 223 -9.46 -22.13 14.10
N SER A 224 -8.22 -21.64 14.15
CA SER A 224 -7.30 -21.93 15.26
C SER A 224 -7.72 -21.29 16.59
N LEU A 225 -8.54 -20.23 16.55
CA LEU A 225 -9.09 -19.57 17.74
C LEU A 225 -10.37 -20.25 18.28
N HIS A 226 -10.98 -21.14 17.49
CA HIS A 226 -12.17 -21.88 17.88
C HIS A 226 -11.85 -23.02 18.87
N PRO A 227 -11.70 -22.82 20.12
CA PRO A 227 -12.80 -23.03 21.07
C PRO A 227 -12.89 -22.01 22.21
N GLN A 228 -12.04 -21.01 22.26
CA GLN A 228 -11.90 -20.28 23.53
C GLN A 228 -12.30 -18.79 23.53
N GLN A 229 -12.49 -18.10 22.42
CA GLN A 229 -12.70 -16.64 22.46
C GLN A 229 -13.61 -16.12 21.34
N ARG A 230 -14.80 -15.64 21.72
CA ARG A 230 -15.58 -14.67 20.94
C ARG A 230 -15.13 -13.26 21.34
N TYR A 231 -14.45 -12.53 20.48
CA TYR A 231 -14.19 -11.11 20.65
C TYR A 231 -15.08 -10.31 19.71
N THR A 232 -15.82 -9.39 20.28
CA THR A 232 -16.62 -8.42 19.55
C THR A 232 -16.03 -7.03 19.82
N ASP A 233 -15.36 -6.45 18.85
CA ASP A 233 -14.98 -5.05 18.87
C ASP A 233 -15.92 -4.27 17.94
N THR A 234 -16.69 -3.35 18.50
CA THR A 234 -17.76 -2.61 17.83
C THR A 234 -17.25 -1.66 16.74
N LYS A 235 -16.03 -1.15 16.83
CA LYS A 235 -15.50 -0.15 15.89
C LYS A 235 -15.12 -0.70 14.51
N ALA A 236 -14.77 -1.97 14.40
CA ALA A 236 -14.45 -2.56 13.10
C ALA A 236 -15.70 -3.15 12.41
N VAL A 237 -16.76 -3.41 13.16
CA VAL A 237 -18.07 -3.75 12.59
C VAL A 237 -18.65 -2.58 11.80
N GLU A 238 -18.43 -1.34 12.22
CA GLU A 238 -18.85 -0.14 11.48
C GLU A 238 -18.13 0.02 10.13
N ALA A 239 -16.91 -0.53 9.98
CA ALA A 239 -16.18 -0.52 8.72
C ALA A 239 -16.55 -1.68 7.76
N GLY A 240 -17.45 -2.56 8.16
CA GLY A 240 -17.90 -3.71 7.36
C GLY A 240 -16.84 -4.82 7.22
N TRP A 241 -15.81 -4.82 8.06
CA TRP A 241 -14.79 -5.86 8.07
C TRP A 241 -15.07 -6.91 9.15
N GLN A 242 -14.86 -8.16 8.82
CA GLN A 242 -14.86 -9.23 9.81
C GLN A 242 -13.68 -9.00 10.76
N ASN A 243 -14.00 -8.81 12.04
CA ASN A 243 -13.04 -8.26 13.00
C ASN A 243 -12.30 -9.34 13.77
N ILE A 244 -11.26 -9.86 13.15
CA ILE A 244 -10.30 -10.74 13.85
C ILE A 244 -9.09 -9.89 14.21
N THR A 245 -8.76 -9.83 15.49
CA THR A 245 -7.60 -9.07 15.97
C THR A 245 -6.61 -9.98 16.69
N HIS A 246 -5.32 -9.65 16.57
CA HIS A 246 -4.25 -10.24 17.37
C HIS A 246 -3.51 -9.13 18.09
N LYS A 247 -3.48 -9.15 19.42
CA LYS A 247 -2.86 -8.10 20.26
C LYS A 247 -3.30 -6.67 19.89
N GLY A 248 -4.57 -6.49 19.49
CA GLY A 248 -5.11 -5.19 19.09
C GLY A 248 -4.87 -4.82 17.62
N ALA A 249 -4.06 -5.56 16.86
CA ALA A 249 -3.87 -5.36 15.43
C ALA A 249 -4.95 -6.13 14.63
N PRO A 250 -5.72 -5.47 13.77
CA PRO A 250 -6.69 -6.13 12.92
C PRO A 250 -6.01 -6.97 11.84
N ILE A 251 -6.56 -8.15 11.56
CA ILE A 251 -6.11 -9.05 10.49
C ILE A 251 -7.03 -8.87 9.29
N VAL A 252 -6.50 -8.34 8.22
CA VAL A 252 -7.26 -8.02 7.01
C VAL A 252 -6.77 -8.87 5.84
N ALA A 253 -7.72 -9.41 5.08
CA ALA A 253 -7.42 -10.13 3.85
C ALA A 253 -7.30 -9.15 2.67
N ASP A 254 -6.23 -9.30 1.89
CA ASP A 254 -6.03 -8.55 0.66
C ASP A 254 -5.70 -9.49 -0.50
N THR A 255 -6.34 -9.26 -1.64
CA THR A 255 -6.19 -10.11 -2.83
C THR A 255 -4.85 -9.95 -3.54
N GLY A 256 -4.09 -8.90 -3.24
CA GLY A 256 -2.77 -8.65 -3.81
C GLY A 256 -1.65 -9.42 -3.11
N VAL A 257 -1.90 -9.99 -1.93
CA VAL A 257 -0.91 -10.72 -1.15
C VAL A 257 -0.66 -12.10 -1.74
N SER A 258 0.61 -12.49 -1.86
CA SER A 258 0.99 -13.81 -2.34
C SER A 258 0.51 -14.90 -1.38
N THR A 259 0.14 -16.06 -1.94
CA THR A 259 -0.28 -17.23 -1.15
C THR A 259 0.81 -17.60 -0.14
N GLY A 260 0.39 -17.93 1.09
CA GLY A 260 1.30 -18.31 2.16
C GLY A 260 2.06 -17.14 2.80
N THR A 261 1.71 -15.90 2.49
CA THR A 261 2.39 -14.72 3.02
C THR A 261 1.51 -13.94 3.98
N LEU A 262 2.12 -13.47 5.06
CA LEU A 262 1.53 -12.59 6.05
C LEU A 262 2.48 -11.43 6.32
N TYR A 263 1.96 -10.21 6.30
CA TYR A 263 2.69 -9.00 6.64
C TYR A 263 2.16 -8.41 7.94
N ALA A 264 2.99 -8.31 8.96
CA ALA A 264 2.71 -7.57 10.18
C ALA A 264 3.39 -6.20 10.09
N LEU A 265 2.60 -5.17 9.97
CA LEU A 265 3.03 -3.81 9.67
C LEU A 265 2.81 -2.90 10.88
N ASN A 266 3.75 -1.97 11.08
CA ASN A 266 3.56 -0.84 11.95
C ASN A 266 3.39 0.42 11.09
N LEU A 267 2.14 0.89 10.96
CA LEU A 267 1.79 2.02 10.11
C LEU A 267 2.36 3.36 10.61
N ASN A 268 2.90 3.41 11.83
CA ASN A 268 3.59 4.60 12.32
C ASN A 268 4.93 4.85 11.59
N PHE A 269 5.54 3.79 11.06
CA PHE A 269 6.82 3.85 10.34
C PHE A 269 6.69 3.62 8.84
N LEU A 270 5.46 3.45 8.34
CA LEU A 270 5.16 3.24 6.93
C LEU A 270 4.28 4.37 6.41
N SER A 271 4.74 5.12 5.43
CA SER A 271 3.99 6.22 4.85
C SER A 271 3.99 6.18 3.32
N LEU A 272 2.84 6.54 2.74
CA LEU A 272 2.71 6.76 1.31
C LEU A 272 2.95 8.25 1.04
N ARG A 273 3.99 8.57 0.27
CA ARG A 273 4.33 9.96 -0.06
C ARG A 273 3.97 10.27 -1.48
N SER A 274 3.14 11.28 -1.68
CA SER A 274 2.66 11.72 -3.01
C SER A 274 3.16 13.11 -3.35
N HIS A 275 3.33 13.36 -4.64
CA HIS A 275 3.63 14.69 -5.16
C HIS A 275 2.35 15.54 -5.19
N LYS A 276 2.44 16.79 -4.79
CA LYS A 276 1.33 17.73 -4.69
C LYS A 276 0.54 17.87 -6.01
N ASP A 277 1.26 18.09 -7.11
CA ASP A 277 0.63 18.35 -8.42
C ASP A 277 0.21 17.08 -9.16
N TYR A 278 0.67 15.90 -8.70
CA TYR A 278 0.41 14.60 -9.32
C TYR A 278 -0.25 13.61 -8.37
N ASN A 279 -1.24 14.07 -7.61
CA ASN A 279 -2.04 13.23 -6.73
C ASN A 279 -3.41 12.97 -7.37
N PHE A 280 -3.49 12.00 -8.27
CA PHE A 280 -4.69 11.70 -9.07
C PHE A 280 -5.24 12.94 -9.77
N THR A 281 -4.47 13.43 -10.74
CA THR A 281 -4.89 14.57 -11.56
C THR A 281 -6.24 14.31 -12.20
N ALA A 282 -7.15 15.30 -12.16
CA ALA A 282 -8.46 15.16 -12.80
C ALA A 282 -8.27 14.84 -14.29
N PRO A 283 -8.85 13.75 -14.81
CA PRO A 283 -8.70 13.39 -16.21
C PRO A 283 -9.34 14.46 -17.09
N LYS A 284 -8.60 14.91 -18.10
CA LYS A 284 -9.06 15.88 -19.10
C LYS A 284 -9.01 15.23 -20.47
N TRP A 285 -10.06 15.38 -21.24
CA TRP A 285 -10.10 14.89 -22.61
C TRP A 285 -9.26 15.81 -23.52
N VAL A 286 -8.37 15.19 -24.27
CA VAL A 286 -7.50 15.87 -25.23
C VAL A 286 -7.64 15.16 -26.58
N THR A 287 -7.86 15.93 -27.64
CA THR A 287 -7.91 15.41 -29.02
C THR A 287 -6.51 15.02 -29.50
N LYS A 288 -6.41 13.97 -30.32
CA LYS A 288 -5.14 13.54 -30.94
C LYS A 288 -4.93 14.10 -32.35
N GLU A 289 -5.47 15.23 -32.67
CA GLU A 289 -5.31 15.86 -33.98
C GLU A 289 -3.85 16.01 -34.42
N VAL A 290 -2.96 16.36 -33.47
CA VAL A 290 -1.52 16.50 -33.71
C VAL A 290 -0.87 15.17 -34.14
N LEU A 291 -1.46 14.05 -33.84
CA LEU A 291 -0.98 12.71 -34.22
C LEU A 291 -1.69 12.17 -35.49
N GLY A 292 -2.47 13.02 -36.18
CA GLY A 292 -3.22 12.60 -37.37
C GLY A 292 -4.45 11.74 -37.08
N GLN A 293 -4.97 11.77 -35.86
CA GLN A 293 -6.17 11.08 -35.43
C GLN A 293 -7.21 12.08 -34.89
N PRO A 294 -7.92 12.82 -35.76
CA PRO A 294 -8.81 13.91 -35.33
C PRO A 294 -10.01 13.42 -34.54
N ASP A 295 -10.51 12.24 -34.84
CA ASP A 295 -11.73 11.68 -34.24
C ASP A 295 -11.45 10.88 -32.95
N VAL A 296 -10.25 10.98 -32.40
CA VAL A 296 -9.84 10.26 -31.20
C VAL A 296 -9.54 11.21 -30.05
N MET A 297 -10.23 11.02 -28.94
CA MET A 297 -9.97 11.71 -27.69
C MET A 297 -9.35 10.76 -26.67
N THR A 298 -8.36 11.25 -25.93
CA THR A 298 -7.77 10.51 -24.82
C THR A 298 -7.88 11.29 -23.53
N ALA A 299 -8.07 10.59 -22.43
CA ALA A 299 -7.96 11.15 -21.11
C ALA A 299 -7.04 10.29 -20.25
N ASP A 300 -6.26 10.92 -19.39
CA ASP A 300 -5.38 10.26 -18.45
C ASP A 300 -5.46 10.90 -17.07
N THR A 301 -5.27 10.06 -16.05
CA THR A 301 -4.99 10.48 -14.68
C THR A 301 -3.62 9.98 -14.28
N ARG A 302 -2.92 10.76 -13.47
CA ARG A 302 -1.55 10.44 -13.04
C ARG A 302 -1.41 10.62 -11.54
N TRP A 303 -0.68 9.70 -10.97
CA TRP A 303 -0.21 9.78 -9.60
C TRP A 303 1.30 9.59 -9.57
N ARG A 304 2.00 10.38 -8.75
CA ARG A 304 3.44 10.23 -8.50
C ARG A 304 3.73 10.22 -7.02
N GLY A 305 4.50 9.24 -6.60
CA GLY A 305 4.88 9.08 -5.21
C GLY A 305 5.68 7.81 -4.99
N ASN A 306 5.88 7.44 -3.73
CA ASN A 306 6.44 6.16 -3.35
C ASN A 306 5.96 5.74 -1.96
N LEU A 307 6.00 4.43 -1.68
CA LEU A 307 5.85 3.90 -0.35
C LEU A 307 7.20 3.99 0.37
N VAL A 308 7.19 4.59 1.54
CA VAL A 308 8.41 4.94 2.28
C VAL A 308 8.33 4.35 3.68
N CYS A 309 9.39 3.69 4.09
CA CYS A 309 9.55 3.18 5.44
C CYS A 309 10.67 3.95 6.16
N SER A 310 10.40 4.38 7.39
CA SER A 310 11.39 5.03 8.24
C SER A 310 12.12 4.05 9.16
N ASN A 311 11.53 2.88 9.47
CA ASN A 311 12.19 1.87 10.28
C ASN A 311 11.74 0.46 9.86
N ARG A 312 12.59 -0.27 9.12
CA ARG A 312 12.26 -1.60 8.61
C ARG A 312 12.13 -2.66 9.71
N LYS A 313 12.86 -2.52 10.83
CA LYS A 313 12.81 -3.48 11.94
C LYS A 313 11.45 -3.52 12.67
N MET A 314 10.63 -2.49 12.51
CA MET A 314 9.29 -2.43 13.12
C MET A 314 8.24 -3.23 12.35
N HIS A 315 8.64 -3.88 11.29
CA HIS A 315 7.78 -4.72 10.46
C HIS A 315 8.29 -6.15 10.46
N CYS A 316 7.38 -7.10 10.25
CA CYS A 316 7.74 -8.50 10.06
C CYS A 316 6.93 -9.10 8.91
N ALA A 317 7.56 -9.89 8.06
CA ALA A 317 6.88 -10.72 7.09
C ALA A 317 7.09 -12.20 7.45
N HIS A 318 6.07 -12.99 7.26
CA HIS A 318 6.18 -14.44 7.27
C HIS A 318 5.77 -14.99 5.91
N THR A 319 6.68 -15.69 5.27
CA THR A 319 6.44 -16.40 4.01
C THR A 319 6.37 -17.91 4.29
N ASN A 320 5.74 -18.66 3.42
CA ASN A 320 5.55 -20.11 3.56
C ASN A 320 4.59 -20.56 4.67
N LEU A 321 3.59 -19.73 4.99
CA LEU A 321 2.49 -20.15 5.85
C LEU A 321 1.55 -21.09 5.11
N THR A 322 1.08 -22.13 5.82
CA THR A 322 0.04 -23.06 5.34
C THR A 322 -1.22 -22.94 6.17
N GLU A 323 -2.33 -23.41 5.62
CA GLU A 323 -3.56 -23.55 6.40
C GLU A 323 -3.37 -24.62 7.48
N PRO A 324 -4.01 -24.46 8.65
CA PRO A 324 -4.07 -25.53 9.64
C PRO A 324 -4.88 -26.71 9.07
N VAL A 325 -4.36 -27.90 9.22
CA VAL A 325 -5.00 -29.18 8.81
C VAL A 325 -6.18 -29.48 9.71
#